data_f7389582c204891fb717ad1013a7b154
#
_entry.id   f7389582c204891fb717ad1013a7b154
#
_cell.length_a   1.000
_cell.length_b   1.000
_cell.length_c   1.000
_cell.angle_alpha   90.00
_cell.angle_beta   90.00
_cell.angle_gamma   90.00
#
_symmetry.space_group_name_H-M   'P 1'
#
loop_
_entity.id
_entity.type
_entity.pdbx_description
1 polymer ?
#
loop_
_entity_poly.entity_id
_entity_poly.type
_entity_poly.pdbx_seq_one_letter_code
_entity_poly.pdbx_strand_id
1 'polypeptide(L)'
;MTWLLDTDTCIDALRHRPSILRRLKAVSPDDVAVASMTEAELWYGAWRSRDPAGARQSVASFLAPLARLPFDSEAAERHAELRFALRAQPIGERDLVIASVAVAQGLVLVTHNFREFSRVPSLTVEEWTA
;
A
#
# COMPACT_ATOMS: atom_id res chain seq x y z
N MET A 1 3.83 14.35 3.48
CA MET A 1 3.44 12.93 3.39
C MET A 1 4.65 12.10 3.03
N THR A 2 4.87 11.01 3.73
CA THR A 2 6.13 10.27 3.64
C THR A 2 5.95 8.82 3.19
N TRP A 3 4.96 8.11 3.73
CA TRP A 3 4.82 6.67 3.53
C TRP A 3 3.53 6.29 2.83
N LEU A 4 3.64 5.32 1.92
CA LEU A 4 2.51 4.62 1.32
C LEU A 4 2.55 3.17 1.82
N LEU A 5 1.49 2.73 2.50
CA LEU A 5 1.40 1.34 2.98
C LEU A 5 0.86 0.46 1.86
N ASP A 6 1.53 -0.67 1.59
CA ASP A 6 0.95 -1.65 0.67
C ASP A 6 -0.18 -2.43 1.35
N THR A 7 -0.87 -3.25 0.57
CA THR A 7 -2.04 -3.98 1.05
C THR A 7 -1.69 -4.94 2.19
N ASP A 8 -0.58 -5.67 2.08
CA ASP A 8 -0.19 -6.66 3.10
C ASP A 8 0.15 -5.99 4.42
N THR A 9 0.80 -4.83 4.39
CA THR A 9 1.08 -4.05 5.60
C THR A 9 -0.21 -3.58 6.26
N CYS A 10 -1.19 -3.13 5.47
CA CYS A 10 -2.51 -2.76 5.99
C CYS A 10 -3.23 -3.95 6.62
N ILE A 11 -3.16 -5.12 6.00
CA ILE A 11 -3.75 -6.36 6.54
C ILE A 11 -3.09 -6.70 7.89
N ASP A 12 -1.77 -6.59 7.99
CA ASP A 12 -1.07 -6.81 9.25
C ASP A 12 -1.51 -5.85 10.34
N ALA A 13 -1.74 -4.58 9.98
CA ALA A 13 -2.28 -3.59 10.93
C ALA A 13 -3.70 -3.97 11.38
N LEU A 14 -4.56 -4.40 10.46
CA LEU A 14 -5.93 -4.83 10.76
C LEU A 14 -5.95 -6.10 11.63
N ARG A 15 -4.93 -6.93 11.54
CA ARG A 15 -4.73 -8.12 12.38
C ARG A 15 -4.03 -7.80 13.70
N HIS A 16 -3.82 -6.52 13.98
CA HIS A 16 -3.17 -6.03 15.20
C HIS A 16 -1.76 -6.56 15.41
N ARG A 17 -0.98 -6.71 14.33
CA ARG A 17 0.42 -7.13 14.44
C ARG A 17 1.21 -6.06 15.20
N PRO A 18 1.85 -6.39 16.34
CA PRO A 18 2.42 -5.38 17.24
C PRO A 18 3.49 -4.48 16.62
N SER A 19 4.36 -5.03 15.75
CA SER A 19 5.42 -4.26 15.11
C SER A 19 4.86 -3.16 14.20
N ILE A 20 3.81 -3.47 13.45
CA ILE A 20 3.14 -2.49 12.59
C ILE A 20 2.44 -1.43 13.42
N LEU A 21 1.71 -1.83 14.44
CA LEU A 21 0.98 -0.90 15.31
C LEU A 21 1.93 0.07 16.02
N ARG A 22 3.10 -0.40 16.48
CA ARG A 22 4.10 0.46 17.10
C ARG A 22 4.60 1.53 16.13
N ARG A 23 4.89 1.16 14.89
CA ARG A 23 5.34 2.11 13.88
C ARG A 23 4.26 3.11 13.52
N LEU A 24 3.01 2.67 13.35
CA LEU A 24 1.89 3.56 13.07
C LEU A 24 1.65 4.56 14.19
N LYS A 25 1.79 4.14 15.45
CA LYS A 25 1.65 5.05 16.60
C LYS A 25 2.80 6.05 16.71
N ALA A 26 3.97 5.72 16.16
CA ALA A 26 5.16 6.57 16.23
C ALA A 26 5.19 7.65 15.15
N VAL A 27 4.32 7.60 14.16
CA VAL A 27 4.26 8.55 13.05
C VAL A 27 2.93 9.27 13.04
N SER A 28 2.90 10.47 12.42
CA SER A 28 1.64 11.19 12.24
C SER A 28 0.80 10.52 11.14
N PRO A 29 -0.52 10.34 11.35
CA PRO A 29 -1.40 9.86 10.29
C PRO A 29 -1.34 10.70 9.02
N ASP A 30 -1.04 12.01 9.14
CA ASP A 30 -0.92 12.91 8.01
C ASP A 30 0.27 12.55 7.11
N ASP A 31 1.23 11.78 7.61
CA ASP A 31 2.39 11.32 6.84
C ASP A 31 2.18 9.96 6.19
N VAL A 32 1.03 9.35 6.36
CA VAL A 32 0.75 7.98 5.89
C VAL A 32 -0.41 7.98 4.92
N ALA A 33 -0.24 7.30 3.81
CA ALA A 33 -1.27 7.16 2.78
C ALA A 33 -1.40 5.70 2.35
N VAL A 34 -2.49 5.41 1.66
CA VAL A 34 -2.69 4.16 0.93
C VAL A 34 -3.14 4.50 -0.49
N ALA A 35 -2.83 3.61 -1.43
CA ALA A 35 -3.35 3.73 -2.79
C ALA A 35 -4.81 3.29 -2.84
N SER A 36 -5.60 3.86 -3.76
CA SER A 36 -6.98 3.41 -3.98
C SER A 36 -7.06 1.93 -4.32
N MET A 37 -6.06 1.37 -4.97
CA MET A 37 -5.97 -0.08 -5.21
C MET A 37 -5.95 -0.85 -3.89
N THR A 38 -5.19 -0.38 -2.91
CA THR A 38 -5.17 -0.98 -1.57
C THR A 38 -6.54 -0.89 -0.90
N GLU A 39 -7.22 0.26 -0.99
CA GLU A 39 -8.60 0.37 -0.50
C GLU A 39 -9.50 -0.72 -1.10
N ALA A 40 -9.44 -0.88 -2.43
CA ALA A 40 -10.26 -1.87 -3.12
C ALA A 40 -10.00 -3.29 -2.61
N GLU A 41 -8.73 -3.63 -2.38
CA GLU A 41 -8.35 -4.94 -1.87
C GLU A 41 -8.82 -5.16 -0.42
N LEU A 42 -8.72 -4.13 0.41
CA LEU A 42 -9.20 -4.21 1.81
C LEU A 42 -10.72 -4.36 1.87
N TRP A 43 -11.47 -3.59 1.07
CA TRP A 43 -12.93 -3.72 0.98
C TRP A 43 -13.35 -5.10 0.49
N TYR A 44 -12.68 -5.62 -0.53
CA TYR A 44 -12.95 -6.95 -1.04
C TYR A 44 -12.69 -8.02 0.02
N GLY A 45 -11.58 -7.91 0.75
CA GLY A 45 -11.27 -8.81 1.86
C GLY A 45 -12.34 -8.79 2.95
N ALA A 46 -12.90 -7.61 3.25
CA ALA A 46 -13.98 -7.47 4.20
C ALA A 46 -15.26 -8.21 3.74
N TRP A 47 -15.62 -8.08 2.46
CA TRP A 47 -16.78 -8.80 1.90
C TRP A 47 -16.65 -10.32 2.00
N ARG A 48 -15.42 -10.84 1.88
CA ARG A 48 -15.13 -12.29 1.96
C ARG A 48 -14.98 -12.80 3.39
N SER A 49 -15.03 -11.95 4.40
CA SER A 49 -14.82 -12.36 5.79
C SER A 49 -16.04 -13.09 6.35
N ARG A 50 -15.86 -13.73 7.51
CA ARG A 50 -16.96 -14.40 8.23
C ARG A 50 -17.99 -13.41 8.76
N ASP A 51 -17.55 -12.20 9.08
CA ASP A 51 -18.39 -11.11 9.55
C ASP A 51 -18.16 -9.88 8.65
N PRO A 52 -18.81 -9.82 7.48
CA PRO A 52 -18.57 -8.72 6.54
C PRO A 52 -18.88 -7.34 7.14
N ALA A 53 -19.95 -7.22 7.93
CA ALA A 53 -20.31 -5.93 8.54
C ALA A 53 -19.22 -5.45 9.51
N GLY A 54 -18.76 -6.32 10.41
CA GLY A 54 -17.69 -6.00 11.35
C GLY A 54 -16.37 -5.71 10.65
N ALA A 55 -16.02 -6.51 9.64
CA ALA A 55 -14.80 -6.31 8.87
C ALA A 55 -14.81 -4.99 8.11
N ARG A 56 -15.94 -4.61 7.50
CA ARG A 56 -16.07 -3.31 6.82
C ARG A 56 -15.92 -2.15 7.80
N GLN A 57 -16.48 -2.28 9.00
CA GLN A 57 -16.31 -1.27 10.03
C GLN A 57 -14.84 -1.11 10.44
N SER A 58 -14.12 -2.21 10.59
CA SER A 58 -12.68 -2.19 10.90
C SER A 58 -11.87 -1.53 9.79
N VAL A 59 -12.16 -1.84 8.53
CA VAL A 59 -11.50 -1.22 7.37
C VAL A 59 -11.80 0.27 7.34
N ALA A 60 -13.06 0.67 7.52
CA ALA A 60 -13.44 2.09 7.53
C ALA A 60 -12.69 2.86 8.62
N SER A 61 -12.62 2.32 9.83
CA SER A 61 -11.93 2.95 10.94
C SER A 61 -10.43 3.07 10.69
N PHE A 62 -9.82 2.04 10.09
CA PHE A 62 -8.40 2.05 9.75
C PHE A 62 -8.08 3.12 8.70
N LEU A 63 -8.90 3.21 7.66
CA LEU A 63 -8.66 4.14 6.55
C LEU A 63 -9.00 5.59 6.89
N ALA A 64 -9.90 5.83 7.84
CA ALA A 64 -10.44 7.17 8.10
C ALA A 64 -9.38 8.26 8.28
N PRO A 65 -8.29 8.06 9.06
CA PRO A 65 -7.28 9.11 9.22
C PRO A 65 -6.25 9.19 8.09
N LEU A 66 -6.27 8.25 7.14
CA LEU A 66 -5.23 8.14 6.11
C LEU A 66 -5.66 8.79 4.80
N ALA A 67 -4.70 9.41 4.11
CA ALA A 67 -4.93 9.86 2.75
C ALA A 67 -5.05 8.66 1.81
N ARG A 68 -5.94 8.78 0.82
CA ARG A 68 -6.16 7.76 -0.21
C ARG A 68 -5.79 8.35 -1.55
N LEU A 69 -4.79 7.79 -2.19
CA LEU A 69 -4.20 8.36 -3.40
C LEU A 69 -4.69 7.60 -4.63
N PRO A 70 -5.27 8.32 -5.61
CA PRO A 70 -5.81 7.69 -6.80
C PRO A 70 -4.72 7.27 -7.78
N PHE A 71 -5.08 6.36 -8.66
CA PHE A 71 -4.28 6.05 -9.85
C PHE A 71 -4.63 7.09 -10.92
N ASP A 72 -3.99 8.26 -10.82
CA ASP A 72 -4.23 9.39 -11.71
C ASP A 72 -3.33 9.32 -12.96
N SER A 73 -3.35 10.39 -13.77
CA SER A 73 -2.58 10.44 -15.03
C SER A 73 -1.07 10.36 -14.78
N GLU A 74 -0.58 11.00 -13.72
CA GLU A 74 0.85 10.92 -13.38
C GLU A 74 1.24 9.50 -12.98
N ALA A 75 0.43 8.84 -12.17
CA ALA A 75 0.65 7.45 -11.80
C ALA A 75 0.57 6.53 -13.03
N ALA A 76 -0.34 6.82 -13.97
CA ALA A 76 -0.45 6.06 -15.21
C ALA A 76 0.82 6.15 -16.05
N GLU A 77 1.44 7.32 -16.15
CA GLU A 77 2.72 7.49 -16.85
C GLU A 77 3.84 6.70 -16.17
N ARG A 78 3.92 6.78 -14.86
CA ARG A 78 4.91 5.99 -14.09
C ARG A 78 4.67 4.49 -14.26
N HIS A 79 3.42 4.09 -14.25
CA HIS A 79 3.04 2.69 -14.45
C HIS A 79 3.58 2.15 -15.80
N ALA A 80 3.41 2.90 -16.87
CA ALA A 80 3.90 2.49 -18.19
C ALA A 80 5.42 2.35 -18.19
N GLU A 81 6.15 3.29 -17.62
CA GLU A 81 7.61 3.25 -17.53
C GLU A 81 8.08 2.04 -16.69
N LEU A 82 7.47 1.82 -15.53
CA LEU A 82 7.86 0.72 -14.65
C LEU A 82 7.53 -0.63 -15.28
N ARG A 83 6.37 -0.75 -15.91
CA ARG A 83 5.98 -1.97 -16.61
C ARG A 83 6.99 -2.33 -17.69
N PHE A 84 7.43 -1.34 -18.47
CA PHE A 84 8.43 -1.56 -19.50
C PHE A 84 9.77 -1.97 -18.89
N ALA A 85 10.23 -1.27 -17.84
CA ALA A 85 11.48 -1.59 -17.17
C ALA A 85 11.50 -3.00 -16.56
N LEU A 86 10.35 -3.49 -16.10
CA LEU A 86 10.21 -4.79 -15.46
C LEU A 86 9.76 -5.90 -16.42
N ARG A 87 9.70 -5.65 -17.72
CA ARG A 87 9.08 -6.58 -18.68
C ARG A 87 9.74 -7.95 -18.74
N ALA A 88 11.04 -8.04 -18.45
CA ALA A 88 11.74 -9.33 -18.42
C ALA A 88 11.43 -10.14 -17.17
N GLN A 89 11.04 -9.48 -16.10
CA GLN A 89 10.71 -10.10 -14.80
C GLN A 89 9.61 -9.27 -14.13
N PRO A 90 8.35 -9.42 -14.59
CA PRO A 90 7.24 -8.60 -14.10
C PRO A 90 6.94 -8.85 -12.62
N ILE A 91 6.35 -7.83 -11.99
CA ILE A 91 5.68 -7.97 -10.69
C ILE A 91 4.17 -8.06 -10.92
N GLY A 92 3.42 -8.44 -9.88
CA GLY A 92 1.96 -8.53 -9.98
C GLY A 92 1.32 -7.20 -10.39
N GLU A 93 0.19 -7.27 -11.10
CA GLU A 93 -0.47 -6.07 -11.63
C GLU A 93 -0.89 -5.09 -10.54
N ARG A 94 -1.46 -5.59 -9.44
CA ARG A 94 -1.89 -4.74 -8.33
C ARG A 94 -0.69 -4.07 -7.65
N ASP A 95 0.38 -4.82 -7.45
CA ASP A 95 1.61 -4.30 -6.88
C ASP A 95 2.24 -3.25 -7.77
N LEU A 96 2.16 -3.43 -9.09
CA LEU A 96 2.65 -2.44 -10.04
C LEU A 96 1.86 -1.13 -9.95
N VAL A 97 0.54 -1.21 -9.79
CA VAL A 97 -0.31 -0.03 -9.59
C VAL A 97 0.09 0.71 -8.30
N ILE A 98 0.26 -0.02 -7.20
CA ILE A 98 0.65 0.55 -5.91
C ILE A 98 2.04 1.21 -6.01
N ALA A 99 3.00 0.51 -6.60
CA ALA A 99 4.35 1.06 -6.82
C ALA A 99 4.33 2.33 -7.68
N SER A 100 3.49 2.35 -8.70
CA SER A 100 3.36 3.50 -9.60
C SER A 100 2.84 4.74 -8.87
N VAL A 101 1.88 4.57 -7.97
CA VAL A 101 1.39 5.66 -7.13
C VAL A 101 2.49 6.16 -6.20
N ALA A 102 3.24 5.26 -5.57
CA ALA A 102 4.34 5.63 -4.68
C ALA A 102 5.42 6.42 -5.42
N VAL A 103 5.84 5.96 -6.60
CA VAL A 103 6.85 6.65 -7.41
C VAL A 103 6.34 8.02 -7.87
N ALA A 104 5.10 8.09 -8.36
CA ALA A 104 4.51 9.35 -8.81
C ALA A 104 4.44 10.41 -7.72
N GLN A 105 4.18 10.00 -6.48
CA GLN A 105 4.05 10.89 -5.33
C GLN A 105 5.34 11.08 -4.55
N GLY A 106 6.41 10.37 -4.91
CA GLY A 106 7.68 10.45 -4.21
C GLY A 106 7.63 9.88 -2.79
N LEU A 107 6.82 8.85 -2.57
CA LEU A 107 6.62 8.26 -1.25
C LEU A 107 7.43 6.97 -1.07
N VAL A 108 7.80 6.71 0.18
CA VAL A 108 8.41 5.44 0.58
C VAL A 108 7.30 4.39 0.64
N LEU A 109 7.47 3.27 -0.05
CA LEU A 109 6.53 2.16 0.04
C LEU A 109 6.87 1.29 1.25
N VAL A 110 5.92 1.12 2.15
CA VAL A 110 6.06 0.23 3.30
C VAL A 110 5.48 -1.12 2.93
N THR A 111 6.33 -2.15 2.90
CA THR A 111 5.96 -3.51 2.50
C THR A 111 6.88 -4.51 3.19
N HIS A 112 6.40 -5.72 3.41
CA HIS A 112 7.28 -6.84 3.75
C HIS A 112 7.66 -7.69 2.53
N ASN A 113 7.12 -7.39 1.36
CA ASN A 113 7.50 -8.04 0.11
C ASN A 113 8.69 -7.31 -0.54
N PHE A 114 9.76 -7.20 0.22
CA PHE A 114 10.95 -6.46 -0.17
C PHE A 114 11.57 -7.03 -1.44
N ARG A 115 11.58 -8.35 -1.56
CA ARG A 115 12.21 -9.06 -2.68
C ARG A 115 11.64 -8.63 -4.03
N GLU A 116 10.33 -8.49 -4.12
CA GLU A 116 9.65 -8.10 -5.36
C GLU A 116 9.79 -6.61 -5.61
N PHE A 117 9.45 -5.77 -4.62
CA PHE A 117 9.45 -4.32 -4.79
C PHE A 117 10.85 -3.71 -4.93
N SER A 118 11.91 -4.36 -4.42
CA SER A 118 13.28 -3.86 -4.56
C SER A 118 13.73 -3.81 -6.03
N ARG A 119 13.07 -4.53 -6.92
CA ARG A 119 13.37 -4.52 -8.35
C ARG A 119 12.78 -3.31 -9.07
N VAL A 120 11.87 -2.57 -8.44
CA VAL A 120 11.18 -1.45 -9.06
C VAL A 120 12.10 -0.22 -9.09
N PRO A 121 12.43 0.29 -10.29
CA PRO A 121 13.28 1.49 -10.40
C PRO A 121 12.63 2.69 -9.71
N SER A 122 13.46 3.53 -9.11
CA SER A 122 13.06 4.79 -8.46
C SER A 122 12.16 4.62 -7.24
N LEU A 123 11.89 3.41 -6.79
CA LEU A 123 11.06 3.13 -5.62
C LEU A 123 11.94 2.95 -4.38
N THR A 124 11.65 3.71 -3.33
CA THR A 124 12.23 3.50 -2.00
C THR A 124 11.31 2.61 -1.18
N VAL A 125 11.86 1.57 -0.59
CA VAL A 125 11.11 0.55 0.14
C VAL A 125 11.57 0.49 1.59
N GLU A 126 10.63 0.34 2.51
CA GLU A 126 10.89 0.22 3.94
C GLU A 126 10.02 -0.90 4.52
N GLU A 127 10.55 -1.63 5.50
CA GLU A 127 9.81 -2.70 6.15
C GLU A 127 9.56 -2.37 7.62
N TRP A 128 8.30 -2.55 8.07
CA TRP A 128 7.87 -2.26 9.44
C TRP A 128 7.59 -3.51 10.27
N THR A 129 7.77 -4.70 9.70
CA THR A 129 7.49 -5.98 10.37
C THR A 129 8.66 -6.53 11.19
N ALA A 130 9.80 -5.94 11.06
CA ALA A 130 11.00 -6.39 11.79
C ALA A 130 10.97 -6.04 13.27
#